data_81645776d2cabde57276737c5cd5d614
#
_entry.id   81645776d2cabde57276737c5cd5d614
#
_cell.length_a   1.000
_cell.length_b   1.000
_cell.length_c   1.000
_cell.angle_alpha   90.00
_cell.angle_beta   90.00
_cell.angle_gamma   90.00
#
_symmetry.space_group_name_H-M   'P 1'
#
loop_
_entity.id
_entity.type
_entity.pdbx_description
1 polymer ?
#
loop_
_entity_poly.entity_id
_entity_poly.type
_entity_poly.pdbx_seq_one_letter_code
_entity_poly.pdbx_strand_id
1 'polypeptide(L)'
;MKSSEKRIKTLPLLIVSLSVIAVAAVTLVLLLLQRGGDTAGSSSYDMPAKPRFIYAKNKVLYMYDDGTSERMSEDICDKYTLTTDSNRLIYISKGDLWYRDIENKDDKPHKIATDVTAYNANSDGSKIVYIKENGDIFKGTTDGKTEKVGENCSDNDELFINDSADRIGYFTNDRSFILADVSQSNEIIVNELISGDSTVSCSDNLSVIIIEKFYYIDSEPASDIYIYSDNGKIKNIIENAEIVRAYPEKNSMYYTKDGSLYYYEKGNSVKVKEDETWGECAADEPVLVISGGSGFFVAKKDKTEEIKFSLKASCVLIVTREISDDGKTYIFTASGDGNSKIYRLDLSDGSDKTPVAIDDDTNVTRITLTSDKKVVYSKTEYGSPLRNIYVDGKLIAENADSDNISYLDGSFYYIKNAYGYDEEEPANVLTINTDGKETAIKDDVTRYCVLDKDNIMMICGMKYEDDFRGGTLYLYKDGKTVKIDEEVTSIETAVKRYDKIDLDYYSMQ
;
A
#
# COMPACT_ATOMS: atom_id res chain seq x y z
N MET A 1 32.47 -15.89 -8.91
CA MET A 1 31.77 -17.18 -8.71
C MET A 1 30.87 -17.44 -9.89
N LYS A 2 30.86 -18.64 -10.47
CA LYS A 2 30.02 -18.96 -11.63
C LYS A 2 28.61 -19.25 -11.12
N SER A 3 27.60 -18.49 -11.57
CA SER A 3 26.21 -18.81 -11.32
C SER A 3 25.89 -20.16 -12.01
N SER A 4 25.30 -21.07 -11.25
CA SER A 4 24.84 -22.35 -11.79
C SER A 4 23.44 -22.16 -12.37
N GLU A 5 23.31 -22.02 -13.67
CA GLU A 5 22.04 -22.12 -14.36
C GLU A 5 21.61 -23.59 -14.41
N LYS A 6 20.49 -23.92 -13.78
CA LYS A 6 19.81 -25.22 -13.98
C LYS A 6 18.75 -25.06 -15.05
N ARG A 7 18.95 -25.69 -16.21
CA ARG A 7 18.01 -25.73 -17.33
C ARG A 7 17.14 -26.99 -17.26
N ILE A 8 15.83 -26.80 -17.19
CA ILE A 8 14.85 -27.89 -17.35
C ILE A 8 14.28 -27.79 -18.78
N LYS A 9 14.55 -28.81 -19.59
CA LYS A 9 14.12 -28.85 -21.00
C LYS A 9 12.69 -29.33 -21.12
N THR A 10 11.83 -28.56 -21.77
CA THR A 10 10.53 -28.99 -22.30
C THR A 10 10.49 -28.85 -23.82
N LEU A 11 9.75 -29.73 -24.52
CA LEU A 11 9.75 -29.88 -25.98
C LEU A 11 9.10 -28.67 -26.71
N PRO A 12 9.51 -28.36 -27.95
CA PRO A 12 9.07 -27.16 -28.68
C PRO A 12 7.75 -27.34 -29.41
N LEU A 13 6.91 -26.29 -29.44
CA LEU A 13 5.79 -26.14 -30.38
C LEU A 13 5.92 -24.86 -31.21
N LEU A 14 5.63 -25.05 -32.50
CA LEU A 14 5.90 -24.24 -33.69
C LEU A 14 5.13 -22.88 -33.72
N ILE A 15 5.83 -21.89 -34.20
CA ILE A 15 5.56 -20.73 -35.08
C ILE A 15 4.10 -20.49 -35.51
N VAL A 16 3.50 -19.39 -35.09
CA VAL A 16 2.39 -18.72 -35.78
C VAL A 16 2.63 -17.19 -35.79
N SER A 17 2.93 -16.74 -36.98
CA SER A 17 2.79 -15.46 -37.69
C SER A 17 2.95 -14.10 -37.01
N LEU A 18 3.87 -13.32 -37.56
CA LEU A 18 4.24 -11.91 -37.34
C LEU A 18 3.10 -10.87 -37.47
N SER A 19 1.92 -11.24 -37.95
CA SER A 19 0.81 -10.30 -38.16
C SER A 19 -0.02 -10.03 -36.88
N VAL A 20 -0.02 -10.91 -35.89
CA VAL A 20 -0.72 -10.71 -34.61
C VAL A 20 0.11 -9.80 -33.68
N ILE A 21 1.44 -9.82 -33.83
CA ILE A 21 2.34 -9.01 -33.02
C ILE A 21 2.23 -7.51 -33.33
N ALA A 22 1.96 -7.15 -34.59
CA ALA A 22 1.82 -5.73 -34.98
C ALA A 22 0.53 -5.09 -34.45
N VAL A 23 -0.58 -5.82 -34.37
CA VAL A 23 -1.85 -5.33 -33.82
C VAL A 23 -1.77 -5.25 -32.28
N ALA A 24 -1.17 -6.24 -31.64
CA ALA A 24 -0.95 -6.21 -30.19
C ALA A 24 0.01 -5.09 -29.75
N ALA A 25 1.07 -4.81 -30.54
CA ALA A 25 1.99 -3.72 -30.25
C ALA A 25 1.33 -2.33 -30.41
N VAL A 26 0.45 -2.15 -31.41
CA VAL A 26 -0.29 -0.88 -31.58
C VAL A 26 -1.31 -0.69 -30.46
N THR A 27 -1.98 -1.74 -30.03
CA THR A 27 -2.93 -1.70 -28.90
C THR A 27 -2.22 -1.45 -27.58
N LEU A 28 -1.05 -2.06 -27.37
CA LEU A 28 -0.21 -1.84 -26.18
C LEU A 28 0.37 -0.42 -26.14
N VAL A 29 0.79 0.14 -27.28
CA VAL A 29 1.27 1.52 -27.39
C VAL A 29 0.13 2.50 -27.14
N LEU A 30 -1.09 2.23 -27.61
CA LEU A 30 -2.26 3.05 -27.30
C LEU A 30 -2.66 2.96 -25.83
N LEU A 31 -2.56 1.81 -25.19
CA LEU A 31 -2.78 1.63 -23.74
C LEU A 31 -1.66 2.29 -22.91
N LEU A 32 -0.42 2.25 -23.38
CA LEU A 32 0.71 2.93 -22.72
C LEU A 32 0.68 4.45 -22.94
N LEU A 33 0.16 4.94 -24.05
CA LEU A 33 -0.06 6.37 -24.28
C LEU A 33 -1.28 6.91 -23.50
N GLN A 34 -2.26 6.06 -23.18
CA GLN A 34 -3.33 6.40 -22.23
C GLN A 34 -2.87 6.36 -20.76
N ARG A 35 -1.84 5.57 -20.41
CA ARG A 35 -1.22 5.57 -19.06
C ARG A 35 -0.19 6.67 -18.83
N GLY A 36 0.22 7.38 -19.86
CA GLY A 36 1.27 8.42 -19.81
C GLY A 36 0.76 9.83 -19.48
N GLY A 37 -0.32 9.99 -18.72
CA GLY A 37 -0.87 11.31 -18.44
C GLY A 37 -1.74 11.43 -17.19
N ASP A 38 -1.91 10.38 -16.43
CA ASP A 38 -2.68 10.48 -15.19
C ASP A 38 -1.75 10.41 -13.97
N THR A 39 -1.51 11.57 -13.36
CA THR A 39 -1.35 11.72 -11.91
C THR A 39 -2.28 10.74 -11.22
N ALA A 40 -1.87 10.19 -10.06
CA ALA A 40 -2.68 9.34 -9.18
C ALA A 40 -4.11 9.89 -9.03
N GLY A 41 -4.84 9.82 -10.08
CA GLY A 41 -6.23 10.11 -10.26
C GLY A 41 -6.91 8.76 -10.18
N SER A 42 -7.82 8.61 -9.23
CA SER A 42 -8.78 7.55 -9.13
C SER A 42 -9.05 6.94 -10.52
N SER A 43 -8.52 5.74 -10.78
CA SER A 43 -9.03 4.95 -11.88
C SER A 43 -10.53 4.82 -11.60
N SER A 44 -11.35 5.50 -12.40
CA SER A 44 -12.79 5.33 -12.41
C SER A 44 -13.08 3.91 -12.94
N TYR A 45 -12.83 2.90 -12.11
CA TYR A 45 -13.53 1.64 -12.28
C TYR A 45 -14.99 1.98 -11.98
N ASP A 46 -15.84 1.87 -12.98
CA ASP A 46 -17.28 1.88 -12.77
C ASP A 46 -17.60 0.80 -11.74
N MET A 47 -17.88 1.25 -10.51
CA MET A 47 -18.42 0.33 -9.51
C MET A 47 -19.67 -0.31 -10.10
N PRO A 48 -19.90 -1.59 -9.90
CA PRO A 48 -21.20 -2.16 -10.14
C PRO A 48 -22.22 -1.24 -9.43
N ALA A 49 -23.28 -0.86 -10.11
CA ALA A 49 -24.32 0.07 -9.63
C ALA A 49 -24.95 -0.37 -8.29
N LYS A 50 -24.47 -1.47 -7.72
CA LYS A 50 -24.97 -2.13 -6.50
C LYS A 50 -23.79 -2.44 -5.58
N PRO A 51 -23.91 -2.13 -4.27
CA PRO A 51 -22.84 -2.43 -3.32
C PRO A 51 -22.66 -3.95 -3.18
N ARG A 52 -21.43 -4.41 -3.46
CA ARG A 52 -20.99 -5.79 -3.27
C ARG A 52 -19.75 -5.81 -2.39
N PHE A 53 -19.72 -6.62 -1.35
CA PHE A 53 -18.60 -6.72 -0.43
C PHE A 53 -18.58 -8.06 0.33
N ILE A 54 -17.40 -8.39 0.87
CA ILE A 54 -17.18 -9.56 1.71
C ILE A 54 -17.18 -9.14 3.18
N TYR A 55 -17.78 -9.95 4.04
CA TYR A 55 -17.67 -9.84 5.48
C TYR A 55 -17.49 -11.22 6.11
N ALA A 56 -16.96 -11.25 7.33
CA ALA A 56 -16.74 -12.51 8.02
C ALA A 56 -17.54 -12.58 9.33
N LYS A 57 -18.03 -13.79 9.63
CA LYS A 57 -18.58 -14.20 10.92
C LYS A 57 -17.73 -15.34 11.44
N ASN A 58 -16.98 -15.13 12.53
CA ASN A 58 -16.03 -16.12 13.05
C ASN A 58 -15.11 -16.72 11.96
N LYS A 59 -14.54 -15.85 11.11
CA LYS A 59 -13.70 -16.21 9.95
C LYS A 59 -14.41 -16.99 8.84
N VAL A 60 -15.70 -17.27 8.91
CA VAL A 60 -16.50 -17.80 7.80
C VAL A 60 -16.91 -16.65 6.91
N LEU A 61 -16.65 -16.75 5.61
CA LEU A 61 -16.89 -15.68 4.65
C LEU A 61 -18.32 -15.65 4.15
N TYR A 62 -18.86 -14.46 4.06
CA TYR A 62 -20.16 -14.12 3.48
C TYR A 62 -19.98 -12.99 2.48
N MET A 63 -20.80 -12.98 1.44
CA MET A 63 -20.92 -11.89 0.49
C MET A 63 -22.29 -11.23 0.61
N TYR A 64 -22.28 -9.91 0.64
CA TYR A 64 -23.50 -9.13 0.42
C TYR A 64 -23.53 -8.66 -1.03
N ASP A 65 -24.67 -8.88 -1.72
CA ASP A 65 -24.94 -8.40 -3.06
C ASP A 65 -26.38 -7.88 -3.12
N ASP A 66 -26.51 -6.55 -3.16
CA ASP A 66 -27.76 -5.80 -3.35
C ASP A 66 -28.99 -6.35 -2.57
N GLY A 67 -28.86 -6.47 -1.27
CA GLY A 67 -29.96 -6.86 -0.38
C GLY A 67 -29.98 -8.34 0.00
N THR A 68 -29.06 -9.15 -0.53
CA THR A 68 -28.95 -10.57 -0.17
C THR A 68 -27.57 -10.89 0.39
N SER A 69 -27.53 -11.70 1.43
CA SER A 69 -26.29 -12.23 1.99
C SER A 69 -26.18 -13.71 1.67
N GLU A 70 -25.04 -14.12 1.15
CA GLU A 70 -24.76 -15.51 0.78
C GLU A 70 -23.47 -15.98 1.48
N ARG A 71 -23.48 -17.19 2.01
CA ARG A 71 -22.31 -17.84 2.56
C ARG A 71 -21.35 -18.26 1.44
N MET A 72 -20.09 -17.81 1.52
CA MET A 72 -19.09 -18.02 0.49
C MET A 72 -18.13 -19.17 0.80
N SER A 73 -17.82 -19.41 2.08
CA SER A 73 -16.97 -20.52 2.51
C SER A 73 -17.73 -21.50 3.40
N GLU A 74 -17.41 -22.80 3.29
CA GLU A 74 -18.01 -23.82 4.16
C GLU A 74 -17.42 -23.81 5.57
N ASP A 75 -16.16 -23.44 5.69
CA ASP A 75 -15.38 -23.46 6.92
C ASP A 75 -14.66 -22.14 7.16
N ILE A 76 -13.93 -22.08 8.28
CA ILE A 76 -13.06 -20.97 8.66
C ILE A 76 -12.01 -20.73 7.57
N CYS A 77 -11.86 -19.48 7.16
CA CYS A 77 -10.85 -19.01 6.23
C CYS A 77 -9.72 -18.31 6.98
N ASP A 78 -8.49 -18.73 6.71
CA ASP A 78 -7.29 -18.14 7.30
C ASP A 78 -6.77 -16.93 6.50
N LYS A 79 -6.92 -17.00 5.17
CA LYS A 79 -6.54 -15.92 4.24
C LYS A 79 -7.54 -15.89 3.09
N TYR A 80 -7.91 -14.70 2.64
CA TYR A 80 -8.74 -14.53 1.46
C TYR A 80 -8.40 -13.24 0.69
N THR A 81 -8.70 -13.23 -0.58
CA THR A 81 -8.51 -12.11 -1.49
C THR A 81 -9.72 -11.99 -2.40
N LEU A 82 -10.31 -10.81 -2.43
CA LEU A 82 -11.29 -10.42 -3.43
C LEU A 82 -10.55 -9.68 -4.55
N THR A 83 -10.74 -10.05 -5.81
CA THR A 83 -10.08 -9.38 -6.94
C THR A 83 -10.51 -7.92 -7.07
N THR A 84 -9.68 -7.10 -7.75
CA THR A 84 -9.90 -5.65 -7.87
C THR A 84 -11.22 -5.30 -8.55
N ASP A 85 -11.69 -6.16 -9.46
CA ASP A 85 -13.00 -6.06 -10.12
C ASP A 85 -14.17 -6.60 -9.27
N SER A 86 -13.87 -7.15 -8.07
CA SER A 86 -14.82 -7.77 -7.15
C SER A 86 -15.57 -8.99 -7.72
N ASN A 87 -15.05 -9.62 -8.76
CA ASN A 87 -15.71 -10.72 -9.46
C ASN A 87 -15.22 -12.10 -9.03
N ARG A 88 -14.09 -12.18 -8.33
CA ARG A 88 -13.50 -13.46 -7.92
C ARG A 88 -13.02 -13.42 -6.47
N LEU A 89 -13.32 -14.50 -5.76
CA LEU A 89 -12.87 -14.76 -4.40
C LEU A 89 -11.90 -15.94 -4.41
N ILE A 90 -10.72 -15.72 -3.85
CA ILE A 90 -9.69 -16.74 -3.65
C ILE A 90 -9.45 -16.83 -2.15
N TYR A 91 -9.42 -18.05 -1.58
CA TYR A 91 -9.24 -18.19 -0.13
C TYR A 91 -8.60 -19.52 0.26
N ILE A 92 -7.91 -19.53 1.40
CA ILE A 92 -7.43 -20.75 2.06
C ILE A 92 -8.40 -21.09 3.19
N SER A 93 -8.85 -22.36 3.20
CA SER A 93 -9.65 -22.90 4.28
C SER A 93 -9.15 -24.31 4.61
N LYS A 94 -8.71 -24.51 5.86
CA LYS A 94 -8.16 -25.80 6.35
C LYS A 94 -7.00 -26.34 5.50
N GLY A 95 -6.12 -25.45 5.04
CA GLY A 95 -4.98 -25.80 4.18
C GLY A 95 -5.33 -26.06 2.71
N ASP A 96 -6.61 -26.00 2.33
CA ASP A 96 -7.05 -26.11 0.95
C ASP A 96 -7.20 -24.72 0.32
N LEU A 97 -6.68 -24.54 -0.89
CA LEU A 97 -6.87 -23.34 -1.70
C LEU A 97 -8.10 -23.48 -2.58
N TRP A 98 -8.98 -22.50 -2.46
CA TRP A 98 -10.26 -22.44 -3.16
C TRP A 98 -10.37 -21.20 -4.02
N TYR A 99 -11.20 -21.31 -5.05
CA TYR A 99 -11.59 -20.24 -5.96
C TYR A 99 -13.09 -20.25 -6.16
N ARG A 100 -13.71 -19.09 -6.28
CA ARG A 100 -15.12 -18.93 -6.65
C ARG A 100 -15.29 -17.73 -7.58
N ASP A 101 -16.01 -17.92 -8.69
CA ASP A 101 -16.51 -16.84 -9.54
C ASP A 101 -17.78 -16.26 -8.92
N ILE A 102 -17.72 -14.98 -8.54
CA ILE A 102 -18.83 -14.30 -7.87
C ILE A 102 -19.86 -13.76 -8.86
N GLU A 103 -19.47 -13.49 -10.11
CA GLU A 103 -20.41 -13.05 -11.15
C GLU A 103 -21.43 -14.13 -11.47
N ASN A 104 -20.99 -15.37 -11.46
CA ASN A 104 -21.86 -16.52 -11.66
C ASN A 104 -22.46 -16.98 -10.35
N LYS A 105 -23.70 -16.57 -10.07
CA LYS A 105 -24.41 -16.90 -8.80
C LYS A 105 -24.58 -18.42 -8.57
N ASP A 106 -24.59 -19.20 -9.64
CA ASP A 106 -24.71 -20.67 -9.56
C ASP A 106 -23.34 -21.36 -9.39
N ASP A 107 -22.24 -20.59 -9.43
CA ASP A 107 -20.91 -21.14 -9.28
C ASP A 107 -20.67 -21.63 -7.86
N LYS A 108 -20.03 -22.79 -7.75
CA LYS A 108 -19.64 -23.37 -6.47
C LYS A 108 -18.15 -23.19 -6.26
N PRO A 109 -17.70 -23.17 -4.99
CA PRO A 109 -16.27 -23.15 -4.72
C PRO A 109 -15.53 -24.29 -5.41
N HIS A 110 -14.49 -23.95 -6.17
CA HIS A 110 -13.60 -24.90 -6.84
C HIS A 110 -12.30 -25.03 -6.06
N LYS A 111 -11.96 -26.27 -5.67
CA LYS A 111 -10.67 -26.52 -5.02
C LYS A 111 -9.56 -26.51 -6.08
N ILE A 112 -8.54 -25.68 -5.86
CA ILE A 112 -7.36 -25.56 -6.72
C ILE A 112 -6.27 -26.52 -6.24
N ALA A 113 -5.99 -26.53 -4.94
CA ALA A 113 -4.90 -27.32 -4.36
C ALA A 113 -5.16 -27.67 -2.90
N THR A 114 -4.40 -28.63 -2.37
CA THR A 114 -4.34 -29.03 -0.96
C THR A 114 -2.98 -28.70 -0.37
N ASP A 115 -2.91 -28.64 0.95
CA ASP A 115 -1.69 -28.43 1.72
C ASP A 115 -1.00 -27.09 1.37
N VAL A 116 -1.82 -26.02 1.20
CA VAL A 116 -1.39 -24.69 0.83
C VAL A 116 -1.23 -23.81 2.08
N THR A 117 -0.07 -23.19 2.24
CA THR A 117 0.24 -22.26 3.34
C THR A 117 0.07 -20.81 2.93
N ALA A 118 0.40 -20.46 1.70
CA ALA A 118 0.29 -19.10 1.19
C ALA A 118 -0.04 -19.07 -0.30
N TYR A 119 -0.58 -17.96 -0.77
CA TYR A 119 -0.80 -17.71 -2.19
C TYR A 119 -0.72 -16.21 -2.50
N ASN A 120 -0.50 -15.90 -3.77
CA ASN A 120 -0.72 -14.60 -4.37
C ASN A 120 -1.43 -14.77 -5.72
N ALA A 121 -2.16 -13.76 -6.16
CA ALA A 121 -2.90 -13.80 -7.41
C ALA A 121 -2.67 -12.50 -8.20
N ASN A 122 -2.78 -12.58 -9.52
CA ASN A 122 -2.80 -11.39 -10.34
C ASN A 122 -4.10 -10.57 -10.13
N SER A 123 -4.14 -9.37 -10.69
CA SER A 123 -5.19 -8.38 -10.43
C SER A 123 -6.61 -8.90 -10.72
N ASP A 124 -6.78 -9.72 -11.76
CA ASP A 124 -8.06 -10.32 -12.15
C ASP A 124 -8.31 -11.72 -11.53
N GLY A 125 -7.35 -12.27 -10.78
CA GLY A 125 -7.45 -13.59 -10.13
C GLY A 125 -7.44 -14.79 -11.08
N SER A 126 -7.13 -14.60 -12.37
CA SER A 126 -7.08 -15.69 -13.34
C SER A 126 -5.81 -16.55 -13.22
N LYS A 127 -4.78 -15.99 -12.62
CA LYS A 127 -3.48 -16.63 -12.36
C LYS A 127 -3.22 -16.60 -10.87
N ILE A 128 -2.86 -17.73 -10.31
CA ILE A 128 -2.61 -17.89 -8.87
C ILE A 128 -1.27 -18.59 -8.71
N VAL A 129 -0.42 -18.06 -7.86
CA VAL A 129 0.81 -18.71 -7.41
C VAL A 129 0.65 -19.08 -5.96
N TYR A 130 0.97 -20.29 -5.56
CA TYR A 130 0.79 -20.78 -4.22
C TYR A 130 1.95 -21.65 -3.73
N ILE A 131 2.12 -21.66 -2.43
CA ILE A 131 3.16 -22.41 -1.71
C ILE A 131 2.48 -23.54 -0.95
N LYS A 132 3.04 -24.73 -1.05
CA LYS A 132 2.63 -25.89 -0.25
C LYS A 132 3.44 -26.02 1.04
N GLU A 133 2.91 -26.75 2.02
CA GLU A 133 3.58 -27.03 3.29
C GLU A 133 5.01 -27.57 3.15
N ASN A 134 5.32 -28.26 2.06
CA ASN A 134 6.67 -28.77 1.80
C ASN A 134 7.61 -27.73 1.14
N GLY A 135 7.18 -26.48 0.98
CA GLY A 135 7.94 -25.41 0.33
C GLY A 135 7.95 -25.43 -1.19
N ASP A 136 7.20 -26.32 -1.82
CA ASP A 136 7.03 -26.33 -3.28
C ASP A 136 6.13 -25.18 -3.74
N ILE A 137 6.53 -24.48 -4.79
CA ILE A 137 5.76 -23.40 -5.39
C ILE A 137 5.12 -23.87 -6.69
N PHE A 138 3.85 -23.58 -6.84
CA PHE A 138 3.07 -23.88 -8.03
C PHE A 138 2.42 -22.64 -8.61
N LYS A 139 2.37 -22.58 -9.92
CA LYS A 139 1.50 -21.68 -10.67
C LYS A 139 0.23 -22.46 -11.05
N GLY A 140 -0.92 -21.88 -10.78
CA GLY A 140 -2.23 -22.45 -11.07
C GLY A 140 -3.11 -21.48 -11.85
N THR A 141 -4.10 -22.03 -12.50
CA THR A 141 -5.19 -21.31 -13.14
C THR A 141 -6.51 -21.77 -12.56
N THR A 142 -7.53 -20.95 -12.70
CA THR A 142 -8.88 -21.24 -12.19
C THR A 142 -9.53 -22.48 -12.82
N ASP A 143 -9.04 -22.96 -13.97
CA ASP A 143 -9.46 -24.23 -14.60
C ASP A 143 -8.73 -25.46 -14.02
N GLY A 144 -7.96 -25.28 -12.95
CA GLY A 144 -7.31 -26.37 -12.21
C GLY A 144 -6.00 -26.88 -12.82
N LYS A 145 -5.47 -26.24 -13.86
CA LYS A 145 -4.13 -26.55 -14.36
C LYS A 145 -3.07 -26.00 -13.43
N THR A 146 -2.11 -26.83 -13.07
CA THR A 146 -1.04 -26.47 -12.16
C THR A 146 0.31 -26.88 -12.72
N GLU A 147 1.35 -26.07 -12.45
CA GLU A 147 2.72 -26.29 -12.84
C GLU A 147 3.64 -25.97 -11.68
N LYS A 148 4.58 -26.86 -11.33
CA LYS A 148 5.59 -26.59 -10.32
C LYS A 148 6.62 -25.61 -10.88
N VAL A 149 6.80 -24.46 -10.23
CA VAL A 149 7.68 -23.38 -10.68
C VAL A 149 8.84 -23.11 -9.75
N GLY A 150 8.83 -23.66 -8.54
CA GLY A 150 9.90 -23.48 -7.55
C GLY A 150 9.84 -24.52 -6.44
N GLU A 151 10.84 -24.49 -5.56
CA GLU A 151 10.95 -25.37 -4.41
C GLU A 151 11.74 -24.68 -3.28
N ASN A 152 11.63 -25.22 -2.07
CA ASN A 152 12.35 -24.76 -0.90
C ASN A 152 11.99 -23.31 -0.49
N CYS A 153 10.75 -22.88 -0.77
CA CYS A 153 10.26 -21.58 -0.35
C CYS A 153 10.14 -21.51 1.18
N SER A 154 10.50 -20.37 1.75
CA SER A 154 10.25 -20.10 3.17
C SER A 154 8.76 -19.91 3.42
N ASP A 155 8.30 -20.22 4.64
CA ASP A 155 6.91 -20.01 5.08
C ASP A 155 6.52 -18.51 5.20
N ASN A 156 7.46 -17.61 4.95
CA ASN A 156 7.19 -16.18 4.97
C ASN A 156 6.40 -15.77 3.72
N ASP A 157 5.32 -15.01 3.91
CA ASP A 157 4.34 -14.56 2.91
C ASP A 157 4.89 -13.68 1.75
N GLU A 158 6.21 -13.55 1.60
CA GLU A 158 6.84 -12.72 0.56
C GLU A 158 6.95 -13.45 -0.78
N LEU A 159 5.82 -13.56 -1.45
CA LEU A 159 5.71 -14.08 -2.80
C LEU A 159 5.40 -12.93 -3.76
N PHE A 160 6.35 -12.61 -4.65
CA PHE A 160 6.22 -11.57 -5.66
C PHE A 160 5.77 -12.19 -6.97
N ILE A 161 4.77 -11.62 -7.61
CA ILE A 161 4.32 -12.05 -8.93
C ILE A 161 4.05 -10.83 -9.80
N ASN A 162 4.29 -10.95 -11.10
CA ASN A 162 3.81 -9.97 -12.06
C ASN A 162 2.39 -10.33 -12.54
N ASP A 163 1.70 -9.40 -13.21
CA ASP A 163 0.29 -9.57 -13.59
C ASP A 163 0.04 -10.75 -14.54
N SER A 164 1.00 -11.12 -15.38
CA SER A 164 0.93 -12.35 -16.23
C SER A 164 1.29 -13.62 -15.47
N ALA A 165 1.78 -13.53 -14.24
CA ALA A 165 2.33 -14.61 -13.42
C ALA A 165 3.33 -15.49 -14.20
N ASP A 166 4.10 -14.87 -15.09
CA ASP A 166 5.20 -15.51 -15.82
C ASP A 166 6.56 -15.19 -15.19
N ARG A 167 6.59 -14.33 -14.17
CA ARG A 167 7.72 -14.08 -13.27
C ARG A 167 7.29 -14.17 -11.84
N ILE A 168 8.09 -14.86 -11.04
CA ILE A 168 7.80 -15.14 -9.64
C ILE A 168 9.08 -14.93 -8.85
N GLY A 169 9.03 -14.03 -7.86
CA GLY A 169 10.11 -13.82 -6.90
C GLY A 169 9.73 -14.43 -5.55
N TYR A 170 10.68 -15.06 -4.87
CA TYR A 170 10.45 -15.64 -3.55
C TYR A 170 11.74 -15.86 -2.78
N PHE A 171 11.63 -15.95 -1.46
CA PHE A 171 12.73 -16.34 -0.58
C PHE A 171 12.69 -17.85 -0.29
N THR A 172 13.86 -18.45 -0.26
CA THR A 172 14.05 -19.85 0.16
C THR A 172 14.32 -19.93 1.67
N ASN A 173 14.22 -21.12 2.24
CA ASN A 173 14.49 -21.36 3.67
C ASN A 173 15.90 -20.97 4.11
N ASP A 174 16.87 -20.93 3.22
CA ASP A 174 18.23 -20.43 3.46
C ASP A 174 18.38 -18.94 3.15
N ARG A 175 17.25 -18.22 3.03
CA ARG A 175 17.17 -16.78 2.78
C ARG A 175 17.80 -16.32 1.46
N SER A 176 17.83 -17.19 0.46
CA SER A 176 18.19 -16.81 -0.90
C SER A 176 16.96 -16.24 -1.62
N PHE A 177 17.11 -15.09 -2.29
CA PHE A 177 16.06 -14.57 -3.16
C PHE A 177 16.18 -15.17 -4.55
N ILE A 178 15.10 -15.79 -5.00
CA ILE A 178 14.99 -16.49 -6.27
C ILE A 178 14.06 -15.73 -7.20
N LEU A 179 14.45 -15.61 -8.47
CA LEU A 179 13.56 -15.18 -9.56
C LEU A 179 13.34 -16.36 -10.52
N ALA A 180 12.11 -16.83 -10.60
CA ALA A 180 11.66 -17.81 -11.59
C ALA A 180 11.01 -17.08 -12.77
N ASP A 181 11.52 -17.25 -13.98
CA ASP A 181 10.98 -16.70 -15.22
C ASP A 181 10.47 -17.83 -16.12
N VAL A 182 9.17 -17.87 -16.35
CA VAL A 182 8.47 -18.85 -17.19
C VAL A 182 7.96 -18.21 -18.49
N SER A 183 8.37 -16.97 -18.78
CA SER A 183 7.87 -16.17 -19.91
C SER A 183 8.31 -16.67 -21.28
N GLN A 184 9.41 -17.43 -21.32
CA GLN A 184 9.99 -17.89 -22.59
C GLN A 184 9.73 -19.38 -22.82
N SER A 185 8.71 -19.67 -23.64
CA SER A 185 8.47 -20.94 -24.32
C SER A 185 9.00 -22.19 -23.60
N ASN A 186 8.27 -22.67 -22.60
CA ASN A 186 8.44 -24.00 -21.99
C ASN A 186 9.77 -24.25 -21.24
N GLU A 187 10.56 -23.25 -20.93
CA GLU A 187 11.74 -23.38 -20.10
C GLU A 187 11.59 -22.45 -18.87
N ILE A 188 11.56 -23.04 -17.66
CA ILE A 188 11.61 -22.27 -16.41
C ILE A 188 13.07 -21.95 -16.12
N ILE A 189 13.40 -20.66 -16.16
CA ILE A 189 14.73 -20.19 -15.79
C ILE A 189 14.67 -19.77 -14.33
N VAL A 190 15.37 -20.50 -13.48
CA VAL A 190 15.46 -20.19 -12.05
C VAL A 190 16.83 -19.56 -11.77
N ASN A 191 16.83 -18.33 -11.31
CA ASN A 191 18.03 -17.58 -10.94
C ASN A 191 18.04 -17.29 -9.44
N GLU A 192 19.04 -17.77 -8.74
CA GLU A 192 19.36 -17.26 -7.41
C GLU A 192 20.05 -15.90 -7.58
N LEU A 193 19.34 -14.83 -7.20
CA LEU A 193 19.86 -13.47 -7.33
C LEU A 193 20.80 -13.13 -6.19
N ILE A 194 20.45 -13.52 -4.95
CA ILE A 194 21.22 -13.23 -3.75
C ILE A 194 20.97 -14.30 -2.67
N SER A 195 21.92 -14.48 -1.76
CA SER A 195 21.77 -15.32 -0.57
C SER A 195 22.07 -14.51 0.70
N GLY A 196 21.35 -14.81 1.78
CA GLY A 196 21.47 -14.17 3.10
C GLY A 196 20.44 -13.07 3.34
N ASP A 197 20.52 -12.44 4.53
CA ASP A 197 19.58 -11.42 4.96
C ASP A 197 19.53 -10.24 3.99
N SER A 198 18.34 -9.93 3.50
CA SER A 198 18.15 -8.86 2.53
C SER A 198 16.72 -8.33 2.53
N THR A 199 16.55 -7.10 2.07
CA THR A 199 15.25 -6.52 1.68
C THR A 199 15.17 -6.41 0.17
N VAL A 200 13.98 -6.57 -0.39
CA VAL A 200 13.75 -6.58 -1.83
C VAL A 200 12.67 -5.57 -2.21
N SER A 201 12.96 -4.78 -3.23
CA SER A 201 12.01 -3.88 -3.88
C SER A 201 11.93 -4.24 -5.37
N CYS A 202 10.73 -4.52 -5.86
CA CYS A 202 10.50 -4.95 -7.23
C CYS A 202 9.58 -3.99 -7.99
N SER A 203 9.80 -3.89 -9.32
CA SER A 203 8.79 -3.34 -10.22
C SER A 203 7.62 -4.33 -10.39
N ASP A 204 6.43 -3.81 -10.73
CA ASP A 204 5.21 -4.62 -10.90
C ASP A 204 5.39 -5.78 -11.90
N ASN A 205 6.22 -5.57 -12.92
CA ASN A 205 6.51 -6.58 -13.92
C ASN A 205 7.74 -7.44 -13.59
N LEU A 206 8.35 -7.26 -12.41
CA LEU A 206 9.59 -7.92 -11.96
C LEU A 206 10.77 -7.78 -12.96
N SER A 207 10.78 -6.72 -13.77
CA SER A 207 11.88 -6.45 -14.70
C SER A 207 13.06 -5.75 -14.05
N VAL A 208 12.79 -5.02 -12.96
CA VAL A 208 13.78 -4.36 -12.11
C VAL A 208 13.60 -4.86 -10.68
N ILE A 209 14.69 -5.30 -10.09
CA ILE A 209 14.74 -5.78 -8.70
C ILE A 209 15.92 -5.10 -8.03
N ILE A 210 15.66 -4.41 -6.93
CA ILE A 210 16.64 -3.73 -6.11
C ILE A 210 16.68 -4.46 -4.76
N ILE A 211 17.85 -4.96 -4.38
CA ILE A 211 18.06 -5.75 -3.19
C ILE A 211 19.11 -5.06 -2.33
N GLU A 212 18.81 -4.84 -1.07
CA GLU A 212 19.78 -4.46 -0.06
C GLU A 212 20.11 -5.68 0.78
N LYS A 213 21.37 -6.11 0.72
CA LYS A 213 21.89 -7.26 1.47
C LYS A 213 22.64 -6.80 2.69
N PHE A 214 22.24 -7.30 3.86
CA PHE A 214 22.83 -6.97 5.14
C PHE A 214 23.92 -7.97 5.55
N TYR A 215 24.95 -7.46 6.19
CA TYR A 215 26.03 -8.26 6.81
C TYR A 215 26.73 -7.47 7.90
N TYR A 216 27.68 -8.10 8.58
CA TYR A 216 28.45 -7.45 9.64
C TYR A 216 29.95 -7.48 9.29
N ILE A 217 30.62 -6.34 9.47
CA ILE A 217 32.09 -6.21 9.41
C ILE A 217 32.57 -5.78 10.78
N ASP A 218 33.40 -6.60 11.42
CA ASP A 218 33.91 -6.33 12.78
C ASP A 218 32.83 -5.97 13.82
N SER A 219 31.65 -6.60 13.71
CA SER A 219 30.44 -6.36 14.50
C SER A 219 29.67 -5.08 14.20
N GLU A 220 30.06 -4.30 13.21
CA GLU A 220 29.32 -3.16 12.72
C GLU A 220 28.41 -3.57 11.55
N PRO A 221 27.15 -3.08 11.49
CA PRO A 221 26.25 -3.38 10.39
C PRO A 221 26.76 -2.73 9.10
N ALA A 222 26.64 -3.45 8.01
CA ALA A 222 26.98 -2.99 6.68
C ALA A 222 26.00 -3.56 5.65
N SER A 223 25.84 -2.90 4.51
CA SER A 223 25.02 -3.41 3.42
C SER A 223 25.64 -3.15 2.06
N ASP A 224 25.26 -3.99 1.10
CA ASP A 224 25.53 -3.81 -0.33
C ASP A 224 24.21 -3.79 -1.09
N ILE A 225 24.15 -2.94 -2.11
CA ILE A 225 22.96 -2.82 -2.95
C ILE A 225 23.21 -3.55 -4.27
N TYR A 226 22.30 -4.43 -4.64
CA TYR A 226 22.29 -5.18 -5.88
C TYR A 226 21.11 -4.74 -6.73
N ILE A 227 21.36 -4.27 -7.95
CA ILE A 227 20.34 -3.82 -8.88
C ILE A 227 20.33 -4.77 -10.08
N TYR A 228 19.24 -5.48 -10.26
CA TYR A 228 18.99 -6.34 -11.40
C TYR A 228 18.00 -5.65 -12.34
N SER A 229 18.32 -5.58 -13.61
CA SER A 229 17.46 -5.04 -14.67
C SER A 229 17.53 -5.90 -15.92
N ASP A 230 16.70 -5.61 -16.91
CA ASP A 230 16.55 -6.44 -18.11
C ASP A 230 16.33 -7.93 -17.77
N ASN A 231 15.37 -8.20 -16.87
CA ASN A 231 15.00 -9.55 -16.42
C ASN A 231 16.18 -10.31 -15.78
N GLY A 232 16.97 -9.62 -14.98
CA GLY A 232 18.12 -10.21 -14.30
C GLY A 232 19.39 -10.35 -15.16
N LYS A 233 19.36 -9.91 -16.41
CA LYS A 233 20.55 -9.96 -17.30
C LYS A 233 21.60 -8.94 -16.98
N ILE A 234 21.18 -7.74 -16.52
CA ILE A 234 22.06 -6.67 -16.11
C ILE A 234 22.11 -6.65 -14.59
N LYS A 235 23.30 -6.74 -14.02
CA LYS A 235 23.55 -6.67 -12.59
C LYS A 235 24.52 -5.54 -12.28
N ASN A 236 24.10 -4.58 -11.49
CA ASN A 236 24.95 -3.55 -10.90
C ASN A 236 25.09 -3.81 -9.38
N ILE A 237 26.23 -3.48 -8.82
CA ILE A 237 26.52 -3.62 -7.39
C ILE A 237 27.07 -2.30 -6.89
N ILE A 238 26.53 -1.83 -5.76
CA ILE A 238 27.06 -0.69 -5.02
C ILE A 238 27.43 -1.21 -3.63
N GLU A 239 28.73 -1.32 -3.38
CA GLU A 239 29.27 -1.86 -2.14
C GLU A 239 29.28 -0.79 -1.04
N ASN A 240 29.10 -1.21 0.23
CA ASN A 240 29.07 -0.37 1.42
C ASN A 240 28.09 0.80 1.27
N ALA A 241 26.84 0.50 0.96
CA ALA A 241 25.80 1.48 0.71
C ALA A 241 24.45 1.01 1.27
N GLU A 242 23.64 1.95 1.75
CA GLU A 242 22.30 1.72 2.32
C GLU A 242 21.24 2.42 1.48
N ILE A 243 20.11 1.77 1.27
CA ILE A 243 18.97 2.35 0.51
C ILE A 243 18.22 3.34 1.41
N VAL A 244 18.06 4.58 0.94
CA VAL A 244 17.14 5.56 1.52
C VAL A 244 15.73 5.33 0.98
N ARG A 245 15.59 5.23 -0.35
CA ARG A 245 14.32 4.93 -1.02
C ARG A 245 14.57 4.34 -2.41
N ALA A 246 13.96 3.21 -2.69
CA ALA A 246 13.96 2.58 -4.02
C ALA A 246 12.71 2.95 -4.82
N TYR A 247 12.88 3.11 -6.14
CA TYR A 247 11.84 3.35 -7.14
C TYR A 247 12.03 2.34 -8.30
N PRO A 248 11.68 1.06 -8.11
CA PRO A 248 11.96 0.01 -9.10
C PRO A 248 11.30 0.28 -10.46
N GLU A 249 10.09 0.85 -10.48
CA GLU A 249 9.40 1.21 -11.74
C GLU A 249 10.19 2.19 -12.61
N LYS A 250 11.04 2.98 -11.98
CA LYS A 250 11.90 3.97 -12.65
C LYS A 250 13.34 3.50 -12.82
N ASN A 251 13.66 2.31 -12.32
CA ASN A 251 15.02 1.80 -12.19
C ASN A 251 15.96 2.83 -11.55
N SER A 252 15.52 3.35 -10.40
CA SER A 252 16.23 4.41 -9.69
C SER A 252 16.07 4.30 -8.17
N MET A 253 16.93 4.98 -7.43
CA MET A 253 16.89 5.05 -5.96
C MET A 253 17.73 6.21 -5.43
N TYR A 254 17.41 6.63 -4.19
CA TYR A 254 18.35 7.34 -3.33
C TYR A 254 19.03 6.34 -2.41
N TYR A 255 20.33 6.52 -2.21
CA TYR A 255 21.12 5.69 -1.30
C TYR A 255 22.23 6.50 -0.64
N THR A 256 22.74 6.01 0.47
CA THR A 256 23.88 6.59 1.17
C THR A 256 25.12 5.71 1.00
N LYS A 257 26.26 6.35 0.88
CA LYS A 257 27.58 5.73 0.84
C LYS A 257 28.63 6.68 1.39
N ASP A 258 29.50 6.21 2.26
CA ASP A 258 30.59 6.99 2.85
C ASP A 258 30.09 8.33 3.45
N GLY A 259 28.94 8.30 4.17
CA GLY A 259 28.33 9.48 4.78
C GLY A 259 27.76 10.50 3.80
N SER A 260 27.64 10.19 2.54
CA SER A 260 27.11 11.08 1.49
C SER A 260 25.87 10.46 0.82
N LEU A 261 24.97 11.32 0.36
CA LEU A 261 23.75 10.93 -0.36
C LEU A 261 23.99 10.90 -1.86
N TYR A 262 23.50 9.88 -2.51
CA TYR A 262 23.58 9.65 -3.95
C TYR A 262 22.19 9.39 -4.56
N TYR A 263 22.06 9.70 -5.84
CA TYR A 263 20.97 9.25 -6.69
C TYR A 263 21.50 8.30 -7.77
N TYR A 264 20.85 7.16 -7.92
CA TYR A 264 21.10 6.17 -8.96
C TYR A 264 19.93 6.15 -9.93
N GLU A 265 20.24 6.13 -11.24
CA GLU A 265 19.24 5.88 -12.29
C GLU A 265 19.90 5.10 -13.44
N LYS A 266 19.34 3.92 -13.76
CA LYS A 266 19.70 3.12 -14.97
C LYS A 266 21.21 2.91 -15.16
N GLY A 267 21.92 2.58 -14.11
CA GLY A 267 23.36 2.29 -14.14
C GLY A 267 24.27 3.47 -13.81
N ASN A 268 23.73 4.69 -13.66
CA ASN A 268 24.52 5.88 -13.34
C ASN A 268 24.24 6.33 -11.91
N SER A 269 25.29 6.66 -11.18
CA SER A 269 25.20 7.24 -9.84
C SER A 269 25.77 8.65 -9.82
N VAL A 270 25.06 9.57 -9.17
CA VAL A 270 25.46 10.96 -9.00
C VAL A 270 25.39 11.32 -7.52
N LYS A 271 26.47 11.93 -7.00
CA LYS A 271 26.45 12.46 -5.63
C LYS A 271 25.49 13.66 -5.58
N VAL A 272 24.53 13.58 -4.68
CA VAL A 272 23.49 14.61 -4.46
C VAL A 272 23.93 15.58 -3.37
N LYS A 273 24.45 15.05 -2.23
CA LYS A 273 24.86 15.87 -1.10
C LYS A 273 25.96 15.19 -0.28
N GLU A 274 26.88 15.97 0.26
CA GLU A 274 27.91 15.51 1.20
C GLU A 274 27.40 15.62 2.65
N ASP A 275 27.93 14.74 3.49
CA ASP A 275 27.68 14.71 4.94
C ASP A 275 26.18 14.64 5.32
N GLU A 276 25.39 13.95 4.49
CA GLU A 276 23.96 13.72 4.72
C GLU A 276 23.59 12.29 4.39
N THR A 277 22.81 11.69 5.28
CA THR A 277 22.45 10.28 5.16
C THR A 277 20.95 10.04 5.15
N TRP A 278 20.12 11.08 5.37
CA TRP A 278 18.69 10.89 5.55
C TRP A 278 17.86 12.08 5.07
N GLY A 279 16.64 11.79 4.58
CA GLY A 279 15.66 12.78 4.16
C GLY A 279 14.28 12.13 3.93
N GLU A 280 13.25 12.97 3.79
CA GLU A 280 11.91 12.50 3.44
C GLU A 280 11.81 12.30 1.93
N CYS A 281 11.42 11.11 1.50
CA CYS A 281 11.25 10.75 0.09
C CYS A 281 9.75 10.67 -0.27
N ALA A 282 9.41 11.21 -1.44
CA ALA A 282 8.09 10.98 -2.03
C ALA A 282 7.92 9.50 -2.40
N ALA A 283 6.67 9.00 -2.41
CA ALA A 283 6.41 7.59 -2.67
C ALA A 283 6.59 7.24 -4.16
N ASP A 284 6.04 8.05 -5.05
CA ASP A 284 5.95 7.74 -6.48
C ASP A 284 7.06 8.40 -7.32
N GLU A 285 7.57 9.54 -6.89
CA GLU A 285 8.57 10.31 -7.63
C GLU A 285 9.89 10.39 -6.87
N PRO A 286 11.04 10.31 -7.54
CA PRO A 286 12.35 10.46 -6.90
C PRO A 286 12.62 11.91 -6.50
N VAL A 287 11.88 12.36 -5.50
CA VAL A 287 12.04 13.65 -4.82
C VAL A 287 12.35 13.38 -3.36
N LEU A 288 13.38 14.03 -2.86
CA LEU A 288 13.84 13.91 -1.49
C LEU A 288 14.01 15.30 -0.87
N VAL A 289 13.55 15.46 0.37
CA VAL A 289 13.69 16.70 1.13
C VAL A 289 14.52 16.44 2.39
N ILE A 290 15.61 17.17 2.55
CA ILE A 290 16.43 17.18 3.75
C ILE A 290 16.17 18.49 4.49
N SER A 291 15.78 18.38 5.76
CA SER A 291 15.56 19.56 6.60
C SER A 291 16.84 19.99 7.31
N GLY A 292 17.19 21.27 7.18
CA GLY A 292 18.30 21.89 7.89
C GLY A 292 17.86 23.04 8.79
N GLY A 293 18.74 23.52 9.65
CA GLY A 293 18.44 24.58 10.63
C GLY A 293 18.04 25.95 10.02
N SER A 294 18.29 26.18 8.71
CA SER A 294 18.01 27.46 8.04
C SER A 294 17.26 27.33 6.71
N GLY A 295 16.79 26.12 6.38
CA GLY A 295 16.10 25.86 5.13
C GLY A 295 15.97 24.39 4.81
N PHE A 296 15.59 24.11 3.57
CA PHE A 296 15.51 22.77 3.02
C PHE A 296 16.48 22.58 1.86
N PHE A 297 17.01 21.39 1.76
CA PHE A 297 17.69 20.91 0.59
C PHE A 297 16.77 19.94 -0.13
N VAL A 298 16.39 20.24 -1.36
CA VAL A 298 15.50 19.41 -2.16
C VAL A 298 16.28 18.80 -3.31
N ALA A 299 16.24 17.50 -3.41
CA ALA A 299 16.75 16.76 -4.56
C ALA A 299 15.58 16.24 -5.40
N LYS A 300 15.63 16.51 -6.70
CA LYS A 300 14.76 15.93 -7.72
C LYS A 300 15.64 15.18 -8.69
N LYS A 301 15.73 13.87 -8.50
CA LYS A 301 16.73 13.04 -9.17
C LYS A 301 18.16 13.55 -8.84
N ASP A 302 18.96 13.84 -9.86
CA ASP A 302 20.32 14.37 -9.76
C ASP A 302 20.40 15.90 -9.61
N LYS A 303 19.26 16.60 -9.68
CA LYS A 303 19.18 18.05 -9.53
C LYS A 303 18.87 18.44 -8.11
N THR A 304 19.59 19.42 -7.62
CA THR A 304 19.48 19.87 -6.23
C THR A 304 19.16 21.35 -6.15
N GLU A 305 18.35 21.71 -5.17
CA GLU A 305 17.96 23.09 -4.88
C GLU A 305 18.03 23.33 -3.37
N GLU A 306 18.63 24.43 -2.95
CA GLU A 306 18.62 24.89 -1.57
C GLU A 306 17.51 25.92 -1.40
N ILE A 307 16.50 25.60 -0.58
CA ILE A 307 15.40 26.50 -0.26
C ILE A 307 15.70 27.15 1.09
N LYS A 308 16.09 28.43 1.07
CA LYS A 308 16.34 29.22 2.29
C LYS A 308 15.06 29.86 2.75
N PHE A 309 14.71 29.64 4.02
CA PHE A 309 13.65 30.39 4.66
C PHE A 309 14.12 30.91 6.01
N SER A 310 13.69 32.12 6.34
CA SER A 310 13.98 32.73 7.62
C SER A 310 12.72 32.62 8.49
N LEU A 311 12.67 31.60 9.33
CA LEU A 311 11.80 31.65 10.49
C LEU A 311 12.53 32.56 11.50
N LYS A 312 11.84 33.55 12.06
CA LYS A 312 12.39 34.53 13.04
C LYS A 312 12.80 33.88 14.37
N ALA A 313 13.31 32.66 14.34
CA ALA A 313 13.59 31.88 15.54
C ALA A 313 15.06 31.53 15.64
N SER A 314 15.59 31.59 16.84
CA SER A 314 16.97 31.20 17.15
C SER A 314 17.19 29.67 17.09
N CYS A 315 16.13 28.88 16.98
CA CYS A 315 16.16 27.43 16.81
C CYS A 315 14.92 26.98 16.05
N VAL A 316 15.07 26.28 14.94
CA VAL A 316 13.97 25.65 14.22
C VAL A 316 14.00 24.16 14.53
N LEU A 317 13.03 23.69 15.30
CA LEU A 317 12.81 22.27 15.51
C LEU A 317 11.67 21.82 14.59
N ILE A 318 11.95 20.93 13.65
CA ILE A 318 10.95 20.27 12.82
C ILE A 318 10.55 18.99 13.54
N VAL A 319 9.29 18.93 13.99
CA VAL A 319 8.79 17.81 14.81
C VAL A 319 8.09 16.78 13.96
N THR A 320 7.23 17.22 13.05
CA THR A 320 6.51 16.35 12.12
C THR A 320 6.62 16.90 10.71
N ARG A 321 6.63 16.01 9.72
CA ARG A 321 6.81 16.36 8.31
C ARG A 321 6.29 15.24 7.42
N GLU A 322 5.87 15.60 6.20
CA GLU A 322 5.45 14.65 5.16
C GLU A 322 5.61 15.29 3.78
N ILE A 323 5.88 14.47 2.78
CA ILE A 323 5.92 14.86 1.36
C ILE A 323 4.84 14.10 0.60
N SER A 324 4.12 14.77 -0.29
CA SER A 324 3.12 14.11 -1.15
C SER A 324 3.77 13.06 -2.06
N ASP A 325 3.02 12.02 -2.43
CA ASP A 325 3.51 10.90 -3.25
C ASP A 325 4.14 11.37 -4.57
N ASP A 326 3.55 12.40 -5.19
CA ASP A 326 4.07 13.02 -6.42
C ASP A 326 5.25 14.00 -6.20
N GLY A 327 5.72 14.16 -4.97
CA GLY A 327 6.86 15.01 -4.60
C GLY A 327 6.65 16.51 -4.81
N LYS A 328 5.41 16.99 -4.98
CA LYS A 328 5.13 18.40 -5.28
C LYS A 328 4.72 19.25 -4.08
N THR A 329 4.32 18.62 -2.98
CA THR A 329 3.91 19.31 -1.76
C THR A 329 4.67 18.75 -0.56
N TYR A 330 5.26 19.62 0.23
CA TYR A 330 5.90 19.26 1.49
C TYR A 330 5.23 20.02 2.63
N ILE A 331 4.86 19.31 3.68
CA ILE A 331 4.30 19.88 4.89
C ILE A 331 5.22 19.62 6.08
N PHE A 332 5.30 20.55 7.00
CA PHE A 332 6.12 20.41 8.18
C PHE A 332 5.65 21.30 9.32
N THR A 333 5.98 20.90 10.54
CA THR A 333 5.85 21.77 11.71
C THR A 333 7.22 22.38 12.04
N ALA A 334 7.23 23.65 12.38
CA ALA A 334 8.44 24.31 12.86
C ALA A 334 8.17 25.11 14.12
N SER A 335 9.03 24.93 15.12
CA SER A 335 8.97 25.62 16.42
C SER A 335 10.03 26.70 16.47
N GLY A 336 9.63 27.92 16.94
CA GLY A 336 10.53 29.03 17.21
C GLY A 336 9.90 30.01 18.19
N ASP A 337 10.71 30.56 19.11
CA ASP A 337 10.28 31.53 20.11
C ASP A 337 9.04 31.08 20.95
N GLY A 338 8.94 29.77 21.22
CA GLY A 338 7.88 29.16 22.02
C GLY A 338 6.57 28.87 21.31
N ASN A 339 6.47 29.15 20.01
CA ASN A 339 5.30 28.83 19.18
C ASN A 339 5.68 27.86 18.04
N SER A 340 4.85 26.84 17.84
CA SER A 340 4.93 25.97 16.67
C SER A 340 3.91 26.40 15.62
N LYS A 341 4.26 26.23 14.35
CA LYS A 341 3.38 26.51 13.21
C LYS A 341 3.45 25.37 12.22
N ILE A 342 2.33 25.14 11.53
CA ILE A 342 2.27 24.22 10.40
C ILE A 342 2.49 25.01 9.12
N TYR A 343 3.38 24.52 8.28
CA TYR A 343 3.72 25.11 6.99
C TYR A 343 3.45 24.15 5.85
N ARG A 344 3.06 24.71 4.71
CA ARG A 344 3.06 24.05 3.40
C ARG A 344 4.10 24.72 2.52
N LEU A 345 4.85 23.89 1.80
CA LEU A 345 5.83 24.29 0.80
C LEU A 345 5.46 23.64 -0.55
N ASP A 346 5.28 24.47 -1.58
CA ASP A 346 5.07 23.99 -2.95
C ASP A 346 6.43 23.68 -3.59
N LEU A 347 6.65 22.41 -3.93
CA LEU A 347 7.86 21.92 -4.59
C LEU A 347 7.71 21.80 -6.10
N SER A 348 6.57 22.20 -6.70
CA SER A 348 6.37 22.17 -8.15
C SER A 348 7.40 23.01 -8.88
N ASP A 349 7.74 22.64 -10.10
CA ASP A 349 8.71 23.40 -10.90
C ASP A 349 8.16 24.79 -11.23
N GLY A 350 9.00 25.81 -11.03
CA GLY A 350 8.63 27.20 -11.26
C GLY A 350 7.72 27.83 -10.20
N SER A 351 7.35 27.11 -9.12
CA SER A 351 6.59 27.68 -8.01
C SER A 351 7.45 28.61 -7.15
N ASP A 352 6.80 29.52 -6.42
CA ASP A 352 7.43 30.23 -5.30
C ASP A 352 7.70 29.24 -4.17
N LYS A 353 8.98 29.05 -3.85
CA LYS A 353 9.45 28.14 -2.78
C LYS A 353 9.37 28.76 -1.38
N THR A 354 8.45 29.68 -1.17
CA THR A 354 8.22 30.28 0.15
C THR A 354 7.23 29.44 0.96
N PRO A 355 7.61 28.95 2.16
CA PRO A 355 6.66 28.24 3.00
C PRO A 355 5.49 29.12 3.43
N VAL A 356 4.29 28.61 3.28
CA VAL A 356 3.04 29.29 3.66
C VAL A 356 2.55 28.70 4.99
N ALA A 357 2.35 29.55 5.99
CA ALA A 357 1.77 29.12 7.27
C ALA A 357 0.29 28.75 7.08
N ILE A 358 -0.09 27.59 7.60
CA ILE A 358 -1.47 27.09 7.60
C ILE A 358 -2.12 27.33 8.96
N ASP A 359 -1.38 27.10 10.03
CA ASP A 359 -1.88 27.25 11.40
C ASP A 359 -0.77 27.63 12.36
N ASP A 360 -1.14 28.31 13.45
CA ASP A 360 -0.24 28.92 14.44
C ASP A 360 -0.26 28.19 15.80
N ASP A 361 -0.65 26.93 15.88
CA ASP A 361 -0.82 26.23 17.16
C ASP A 361 0.34 25.28 17.51
N THR A 362 0.55 25.11 18.83
CA THR A 362 1.67 24.40 19.43
C THR A 362 1.40 22.92 19.75
N ASN A 363 0.14 22.47 19.69
CA ASN A 363 -0.28 21.16 20.20
C ASN A 363 -0.58 20.13 19.09
N VAL A 364 0.09 20.26 17.95
CA VAL A 364 -0.06 19.32 16.83
C VAL A 364 0.82 18.09 17.07
N THR A 365 0.22 16.92 17.06
CA THR A 365 0.93 15.66 17.27
C THR A 365 1.41 15.03 15.96
N ARG A 366 0.59 15.06 14.94
CA ARG A 366 0.90 14.53 13.60
C ARG A 366 0.19 15.35 12.53
N ILE A 367 0.82 15.47 11.39
CA ILE A 367 0.27 16.07 10.17
C ILE A 367 0.35 15.06 9.05
N THR A 368 -0.60 15.08 8.12
CA THR A 368 -0.59 14.25 6.92
C THR A 368 -1.26 14.95 5.75
N LEU A 369 -1.07 14.42 4.54
CA LEU A 369 -1.68 14.89 3.31
C LEU A 369 -2.76 13.91 2.82
N THR A 370 -3.87 14.45 2.33
CA THR A 370 -4.81 13.66 1.53
C THR A 370 -4.29 13.51 0.11
N SER A 371 -4.88 12.61 -0.68
CA SER A 371 -4.56 12.43 -2.11
C SER A 371 -4.70 13.71 -2.93
N ASP A 372 -5.66 14.59 -2.58
CA ASP A 372 -5.82 15.93 -3.18
C ASP A 372 -5.01 17.04 -2.46
N LYS A 373 -4.05 16.63 -1.60
CA LYS A 373 -3.08 17.48 -0.91
C LYS A 373 -3.66 18.47 0.10
N LYS A 374 -4.79 18.17 0.71
CA LYS A 374 -5.24 18.88 1.91
C LYS A 374 -4.38 18.49 3.08
N VAL A 375 -4.04 19.45 3.93
CA VAL A 375 -3.27 19.21 5.17
C VAL A 375 -4.21 18.86 6.29
N VAL A 376 -4.13 17.62 6.78
CA VAL A 376 -4.94 17.11 7.88
C VAL A 376 -4.07 16.97 9.12
N TYR A 377 -4.57 17.40 10.26
CA TYR A 377 -3.85 17.31 11.53
C TYR A 377 -4.82 17.31 12.71
N SER A 378 -4.34 16.81 13.82
CA SER A 378 -5.08 16.85 15.09
C SER A 378 -4.44 17.78 16.09
N LYS A 379 -5.29 18.41 16.90
CA LYS A 379 -4.91 19.15 18.10
C LYS A 379 -5.52 18.48 19.32
N THR A 380 -4.72 18.39 20.39
CA THR A 380 -5.18 17.89 21.69
C THR A 380 -5.23 19.00 22.71
N GLU A 381 -6.26 19.01 23.54
CA GLU A 381 -6.18 19.68 24.82
C GLU A 381 -5.37 18.81 25.79
N TYR A 382 -4.53 19.45 26.58
CA TYR A 382 -3.66 18.75 27.55
C TYR A 382 -4.51 17.85 28.48
N GLY A 383 -4.24 16.54 28.43
CA GLY A 383 -4.93 15.53 29.25
C GLY A 383 -6.21 14.95 28.67
N SER A 384 -6.65 15.37 27.46
CA SER A 384 -7.79 14.77 26.75
C SER A 384 -7.31 13.68 25.80
N PRO A 385 -7.95 12.48 25.78
CA PRO A 385 -7.71 11.47 24.76
C PRO A 385 -8.41 11.79 23.43
N LEU A 386 -9.40 12.70 23.47
CA LEU A 386 -10.14 13.14 22.29
C LEU A 386 -9.39 14.25 21.56
N ARG A 387 -9.54 14.28 20.28
CA ARG A 387 -8.83 15.19 19.40
C ARG A 387 -9.79 16.01 18.54
N ASN A 388 -9.41 17.26 18.34
CA ASN A 388 -10.04 18.11 17.35
C ASN A 388 -9.30 17.96 16.02
N ILE A 389 -10.01 17.64 14.94
CA ILE A 389 -9.46 17.42 13.61
C ILE A 389 -9.59 18.67 12.76
N TYR A 390 -8.51 19.07 12.14
CA TYR A 390 -8.41 20.26 11.30
C TYR A 390 -7.99 19.89 9.88
N VAL A 391 -8.48 20.65 8.92
CA VAL A 391 -8.09 20.56 7.51
C VAL A 391 -7.79 21.97 6.98
N ASP A 392 -6.57 22.18 6.46
CA ASP A 392 -6.10 23.48 5.96
C ASP A 392 -6.42 24.66 6.91
N GLY A 393 -6.21 24.48 8.22
CA GLY A 393 -6.46 25.48 9.25
C GLY A 393 -7.91 25.57 9.74
N LYS A 394 -8.83 24.78 9.19
CA LYS A 394 -10.25 24.80 9.58
C LYS A 394 -10.61 23.60 10.44
N LEU A 395 -11.28 23.81 11.54
CA LEU A 395 -11.86 22.75 12.36
C LEU A 395 -12.95 22.02 11.57
N ILE A 396 -12.85 20.70 11.47
CA ILE A 396 -13.85 19.84 10.80
C ILE A 396 -14.54 18.87 11.77
N ALA A 397 -13.89 18.51 12.86
CA ALA A 397 -14.45 17.62 13.87
C ALA A 397 -13.95 17.98 15.27
N GLU A 398 -14.84 17.95 16.23
CA GLU A 398 -14.55 18.00 17.67
C GLU A 398 -14.70 16.61 18.26
N ASN A 399 -13.87 16.28 19.24
CA ASN A 399 -13.96 15.04 20.01
C ASN A 399 -13.99 13.77 19.12
N ALA A 400 -13.12 13.71 18.11
CA ALA A 400 -13.07 12.63 17.17
C ALA A 400 -11.96 11.62 17.48
N ASP A 401 -12.17 10.38 17.00
CA ASP A 401 -11.13 9.35 16.90
C ASP A 401 -10.10 9.77 15.84
N SER A 402 -8.84 9.92 16.26
CA SER A 402 -7.76 10.36 15.38
C SER A 402 -7.13 9.25 14.54
N ASP A 403 -7.37 7.99 14.90
CA ASP A 403 -6.73 6.83 14.28
C ASP A 403 -7.52 6.26 13.10
N ASN A 404 -8.78 6.70 12.97
CA ASN A 404 -9.73 6.11 12.07
C ASN A 404 -10.51 7.17 11.28
N ILE A 405 -9.78 7.95 10.49
CA ILE A 405 -10.34 8.96 9.61
C ILE A 405 -10.23 8.45 8.18
N SER A 406 -11.30 8.58 7.40
CA SER A 406 -11.28 8.30 5.97
C SER A 406 -11.59 9.56 5.18
N TYR A 407 -10.93 9.74 4.05
CA TYR A 407 -11.20 10.84 3.13
C TYR A 407 -11.50 10.31 1.74
N LEU A 408 -12.59 10.77 1.15
CA LEU A 408 -13.00 10.43 -0.21
C LEU A 408 -13.75 11.58 -0.85
N ASP A 409 -13.32 12.02 -2.03
CA ASP A 409 -14.01 13.01 -2.89
C ASP A 409 -14.50 14.26 -2.14
N GLY A 410 -13.65 14.85 -1.30
CA GLY A 410 -13.96 16.07 -0.56
C GLY A 410 -14.70 15.85 0.76
N SER A 411 -15.06 14.63 1.11
CA SER A 411 -15.76 14.27 2.35
C SER A 411 -14.84 13.55 3.32
N PHE A 412 -14.93 13.92 4.60
CA PHE A 412 -14.26 13.24 5.70
C PHE A 412 -15.27 12.37 6.46
N TYR A 413 -14.86 11.16 6.80
CA TYR A 413 -15.61 10.18 7.59
C TYR A 413 -14.81 9.91 8.85
N TYR A 414 -15.43 9.99 10.01
CA TYR A 414 -14.78 9.78 11.31
C TYR A 414 -15.78 9.38 12.39
N ILE A 415 -15.29 8.82 13.47
CA ILE A 415 -16.08 8.51 14.66
C ILE A 415 -15.99 9.68 15.63
N LYS A 416 -17.13 10.31 15.91
CA LYS A 416 -17.26 11.38 16.91
C LYS A 416 -17.60 10.80 18.27
N ASN A 417 -17.25 11.50 19.35
CA ASN A 417 -17.41 11.06 20.73
C ASN A 417 -16.91 9.62 20.94
N ALA A 418 -15.68 9.35 20.45
CA ALA A 418 -15.06 8.05 20.60
C ALA A 418 -14.99 7.65 22.07
N TYR A 419 -15.34 6.39 22.34
CA TYR A 419 -15.36 5.81 23.70
C TYR A 419 -16.38 6.42 24.68
N GLY A 420 -17.30 7.27 24.23
CA GLY A 420 -18.34 7.85 25.08
C GLY A 420 -17.81 8.79 26.17
N TYR A 421 -16.77 9.55 25.89
CA TYR A 421 -16.20 10.52 26.85
C TYR A 421 -17.15 11.66 27.18
N ASP A 422 -18.05 12.02 26.28
CA ASP A 422 -19.14 12.94 26.55
C ASP A 422 -20.40 12.16 26.86
N GLU A 423 -20.80 12.09 28.14
CA GLU A 423 -21.96 11.33 28.58
C GLU A 423 -23.29 11.92 28.08
N GLU A 424 -23.32 13.19 27.66
CA GLU A 424 -24.51 13.87 27.14
C GLU A 424 -24.78 13.54 25.66
N GLU A 425 -23.75 13.06 24.92
CA GLU A 425 -23.86 12.70 23.50
C GLU A 425 -23.79 11.18 23.26
N PRO A 426 -24.44 10.65 22.20
CA PRO A 426 -24.27 9.27 21.81
C PRO A 426 -22.80 8.91 21.56
N ALA A 427 -22.36 7.75 22.06
CA ALA A 427 -20.97 7.30 21.89
C ALA A 427 -20.72 6.76 20.46
N ASN A 428 -19.48 6.90 20.00
CA ASN A 428 -18.98 6.31 18.76
C ASN A 428 -19.86 6.62 17.54
N VAL A 429 -20.19 7.90 17.33
CA VAL A 429 -21.07 8.30 16.22
C VAL A 429 -20.28 8.44 14.92
N LEU A 430 -20.54 7.56 13.96
CA LEU A 430 -20.01 7.73 12.61
C LEU A 430 -20.62 9.00 11.98
N THR A 431 -19.76 9.91 11.59
CA THR A 431 -20.10 11.22 11.05
C THR A 431 -19.44 11.45 9.70
N ILE A 432 -20.17 12.03 8.75
CA ILE A 432 -19.65 12.54 7.49
C ILE A 432 -19.55 14.05 7.59
N ASN A 433 -18.42 14.62 7.23
CA ASN A 433 -18.25 16.05 7.04
C ASN A 433 -17.93 16.35 5.58
N THR A 434 -18.85 17.06 4.91
CA THR A 434 -18.66 17.56 3.55
C THR A 434 -18.76 19.08 3.57
N ASP A 435 -17.70 19.77 3.14
CA ASP A 435 -17.63 21.23 3.09
C ASP A 435 -17.96 21.93 4.43
N GLY A 436 -17.59 21.31 5.54
CA GLY A 436 -17.81 21.83 6.90
C GLY A 436 -19.22 21.55 7.46
N LYS A 437 -20.05 20.77 6.74
CA LYS A 437 -21.35 20.32 7.22
C LYS A 437 -21.27 18.88 7.72
N GLU A 438 -21.48 18.71 9.01
CA GLU A 438 -21.57 17.38 9.66
C GLU A 438 -22.94 16.72 9.41
N THR A 439 -22.90 15.41 9.20
CA THR A 439 -24.08 14.54 9.13
C THR A 439 -23.80 13.28 9.93
N ALA A 440 -24.48 13.12 11.04
CA ALA A 440 -24.42 11.89 11.86
C ALA A 440 -25.13 10.74 11.11
N ILE A 441 -24.48 9.60 11.02
CA ILE A 441 -24.98 8.42 10.29
C ILE A 441 -25.55 7.38 11.28
N LYS A 442 -24.75 6.97 12.25
CA LYS A 442 -25.10 5.89 13.17
C LYS A 442 -24.24 5.98 14.43
N ASP A 443 -24.84 5.73 15.56
CA ASP A 443 -24.20 5.58 16.88
C ASP A 443 -23.66 4.15 17.11
N ASP A 444 -22.85 4.00 18.13
CA ASP A 444 -22.24 2.74 18.58
C ASP A 444 -21.41 2.02 17.48
N VAL A 445 -20.80 2.79 16.59
CA VAL A 445 -19.96 2.28 15.50
C VAL A 445 -18.56 1.97 16.03
N THR A 446 -18.13 0.72 15.88
CA THR A 446 -16.78 0.28 16.27
C THR A 446 -15.83 0.15 15.08
N ARG A 447 -16.37 -0.13 13.90
CA ARG A 447 -15.61 -0.22 12.64
C ARG A 447 -16.45 0.25 11.49
N TYR A 448 -15.84 0.88 10.51
CA TYR A 448 -16.52 1.22 9.26
C TYR A 448 -15.56 1.07 8.07
N CYS A 449 -16.14 1.01 6.88
CA CYS A 449 -15.45 1.00 5.60
C CYS A 449 -16.26 1.79 4.58
N VAL A 450 -15.63 2.78 3.97
CA VAL A 450 -16.25 3.60 2.92
C VAL A 450 -16.10 2.87 1.60
N LEU A 451 -17.22 2.49 0.97
CA LEU A 451 -17.25 1.88 -0.35
C LEU A 451 -17.20 2.95 -1.45
N ASP A 452 -18.06 3.93 -1.29
CA ASP A 452 -18.14 5.16 -2.05
C ASP A 452 -18.83 6.25 -1.22
N LYS A 453 -19.04 7.44 -1.77
CA LYS A 453 -19.64 8.57 -1.04
C LYS A 453 -21.05 8.29 -0.48
N ASP A 454 -21.80 7.39 -1.09
CA ASP A 454 -23.20 7.10 -0.77
C ASP A 454 -23.37 5.73 -0.07
N ASN A 455 -22.30 4.91 -0.01
CA ASN A 455 -22.33 3.57 0.54
C ASN A 455 -21.22 3.37 1.59
N ILE A 456 -21.61 3.10 2.83
CA ILE A 456 -20.68 2.87 3.95
C ILE A 456 -21.13 1.63 4.71
N MET A 457 -20.22 0.69 4.88
CA MET A 457 -20.41 -0.44 5.79
C MET A 457 -19.98 -0.05 7.21
N MET A 458 -20.69 -0.55 8.21
CA MET A 458 -20.33 -0.33 9.61
C MET A 458 -20.72 -1.49 10.50
N ILE A 459 -19.87 -1.81 11.46
CA ILE A 459 -20.16 -2.75 12.55
C ILE A 459 -20.45 -1.93 13.81
N CYS A 460 -21.62 -2.19 14.41
CA CYS A 460 -22.08 -1.52 15.62
C CYS A 460 -22.26 -2.53 16.76
N GLY A 461 -22.14 -2.07 18.00
CA GLY A 461 -22.42 -2.87 19.18
C GLY A 461 -21.53 -4.08 19.32
N MET A 462 -20.24 -3.93 19.08
CA MET A 462 -19.30 -5.05 19.14
C MET A 462 -19.21 -5.59 20.57
N LYS A 463 -19.54 -6.87 20.75
CA LYS A 463 -19.41 -7.57 22.02
C LYS A 463 -18.10 -8.36 22.05
N TYR A 464 -17.50 -8.40 23.23
CA TYR A 464 -16.27 -9.12 23.53
C TYR A 464 -16.59 -10.09 24.67
N GLU A 465 -16.94 -11.33 24.34
CA GLU A 465 -17.25 -12.40 25.32
C GLU A 465 -16.30 -13.58 25.05
N ASP A 466 -15.53 -13.96 26.04
CA ASP A 466 -14.55 -15.08 26.05
C ASP A 466 -13.90 -15.41 24.68
N ASP A 467 -14.54 -16.20 23.84
CA ASP A 467 -14.04 -16.58 22.52
C ASP A 467 -14.79 -15.90 21.35
N PHE A 468 -15.75 -15.01 21.65
CA PHE A 468 -16.58 -14.38 20.62
C PHE A 468 -16.35 -12.88 20.54
N ARG A 469 -16.08 -12.41 19.31
CA ARG A 469 -16.03 -10.99 18.98
C ARG A 469 -16.91 -10.76 17.77
N GLY A 470 -17.98 -9.98 17.92
CA GLY A 470 -18.83 -9.68 16.79
C GLY A 470 -19.88 -8.64 17.12
N GLY A 471 -20.32 -7.92 16.10
CA GLY A 471 -21.32 -6.89 16.17
C GLY A 471 -22.38 -7.02 15.08
N THR A 472 -23.27 -6.05 15.01
CA THR A 472 -24.30 -5.97 13.96
C THR A 472 -23.75 -5.18 12.77
N LEU A 473 -23.79 -5.78 11.58
CA LEU A 473 -23.40 -5.15 10.31
C LEU A 473 -24.56 -4.34 9.76
N TYR A 474 -24.27 -3.08 9.45
CA TYR A 474 -25.16 -2.17 8.75
C TYR A 474 -24.53 -1.67 7.45
N LEU A 475 -25.37 -1.36 6.47
CA LEU A 475 -25.03 -0.60 5.28
C LEU A 475 -25.78 0.75 5.32
N TYR A 476 -25.06 1.85 5.24
CA TYR A 476 -25.62 3.15 4.91
C TYR A 476 -25.65 3.28 3.40
N LYS A 477 -26.84 3.52 2.84
CA LYS A 477 -27.07 3.68 1.42
C LYS A 477 -28.21 4.67 1.18
N ASP A 478 -28.03 5.61 0.24
CA ASP A 478 -29.06 6.58 -0.13
C ASP A 478 -29.68 7.33 1.07
N GLY A 479 -28.86 7.73 2.06
CA GLY A 479 -29.31 8.43 3.26
C GLY A 479 -30.02 7.55 4.28
N LYS A 480 -29.99 6.22 4.16
CA LYS A 480 -30.63 5.28 5.07
C LYS A 480 -29.70 4.19 5.55
N THR A 481 -29.85 3.82 6.80
CA THR A 481 -29.11 2.69 7.41
C THR A 481 -29.96 1.43 7.36
N VAL A 482 -29.44 0.37 6.76
CA VAL A 482 -30.09 -0.94 6.64
C VAL A 482 -29.25 -1.99 7.39
N LYS A 483 -29.89 -2.77 8.26
CA LYS A 483 -29.26 -3.91 8.93
C LYS A 483 -29.04 -5.03 7.91
N ILE A 484 -27.83 -5.57 7.88
CA ILE A 484 -27.44 -6.65 6.96
C ILE A 484 -27.37 -7.99 7.70
N ASP A 485 -26.58 -8.06 8.80
CA ASP A 485 -26.36 -9.32 9.51
C ASP A 485 -25.96 -9.05 10.97
N GLU A 486 -25.88 -10.11 11.77
CA GLU A 486 -25.42 -10.10 13.15
C GLU A 486 -24.18 -10.98 13.32
N GLU A 487 -23.47 -10.82 14.44
CA GLU A 487 -22.28 -11.60 14.78
C GLU A 487 -21.14 -11.43 13.76
N VAL A 488 -21.06 -10.26 13.12
CA VAL A 488 -20.03 -9.95 12.15
C VAL A 488 -18.75 -9.52 12.85
N THR A 489 -17.64 -10.17 12.50
CA THR A 489 -16.33 -9.96 13.12
C THR A 489 -15.42 -9.03 12.31
N SER A 490 -15.56 -9.01 10.98
CA SER A 490 -14.81 -8.13 10.10
C SER A 490 -15.55 -7.79 8.81
N ILE A 491 -15.17 -6.67 8.22
CA ILE A 491 -15.63 -6.19 6.91
C ILE A 491 -14.42 -5.85 6.07
N GLU A 492 -14.44 -6.24 4.80
CA GLU A 492 -13.36 -5.94 3.87
C GLU A 492 -13.89 -5.61 2.48
N THR A 493 -13.14 -4.78 1.76
CA THR A 493 -13.40 -4.43 0.36
C THR A 493 -12.20 -4.81 -0.49
N ALA A 494 -12.44 -5.13 -1.75
CA ALA A 494 -11.40 -5.46 -2.71
C ALA A 494 -10.42 -4.31 -2.94
N VAL A 495 -10.91 -3.08 -2.91
CA VAL A 495 -10.13 -1.88 -3.16
C VAL A 495 -10.52 -0.82 -2.15
N LYS A 496 -9.57 -0.34 -1.37
CA LYS A 496 -9.75 0.86 -0.55
C LYS A 496 -9.61 2.06 -1.48
N ARG A 497 -10.72 2.77 -1.71
CA ARG A 497 -10.79 3.95 -2.60
C ARG A 497 -10.73 5.27 -1.85
N TYR A 498 -10.42 5.22 -0.57
CA TYR A 498 -10.34 6.38 0.31
C TYR A 498 -8.96 6.45 0.96
N ASP A 499 -8.53 7.66 1.23
CA ASP A 499 -7.34 7.87 2.04
C ASP A 499 -7.67 7.45 3.48
N LYS A 500 -6.91 6.52 4.02
CA LYS A 500 -6.93 6.20 5.45
C LYS A 500 -5.96 7.13 6.14
N ILE A 501 -6.49 7.97 7.02
CA ILE A 501 -5.73 8.95 7.80
C ILE A 501 -5.64 8.47 9.25
N ASP A 502 -4.43 8.33 9.71
CA ASP A 502 -4.09 7.99 11.09
C ASP A 502 -3.25 9.14 11.67
N LEU A 503 -3.77 9.81 12.68
CA LEU A 503 -3.14 10.93 13.36
C LEU A 503 -2.66 10.57 14.78
N ASP A 504 -2.62 9.28 15.17
CA ASP A 504 -2.09 8.87 16.46
C ASP A 504 -0.57 8.63 16.38
N TYR A 505 0.13 9.16 17.38
CA TYR A 505 1.59 9.03 17.50
C TYR A 505 2.02 7.60 17.87
N TYR A 506 1.14 6.82 18.52
CA TYR A 506 1.48 5.49 19.06
C TYR A 506 1.33 4.33 18.07
N SER A 507 0.78 4.56 16.89
CA SER A 507 0.54 3.50 15.88
C SER A 507 1.79 3.11 15.08
N MET A 508 2.95 3.74 15.33
CA MET A 508 4.22 3.49 14.62
C MET A 508 5.27 2.72 15.44
N GLN A 509 4.87 1.93 16.45
CA GLN A 509 5.80 1.04 17.17
C GLN A 509 5.59 -0.43 16.81
#